data_8e84418cb99416d94c818ba88260300d
#
_entry.id   8e84418cb99416d94c818ba88260300d
#
_cell.length_a   1.000
_cell.length_b   1.000
_cell.length_c   1.000
_cell.angle_alpha   90.00
_cell.angle_beta   90.00
_cell.angle_gamma   90.00
#
_symmetry.space_group_name_H-M   'P 1'
#
loop_
_entity.id
_entity.type
_entity.pdbx_description
1 polymer ?
#
loop_
_entity_poly.entity_id
_entity_poly.type
_entity_poly.pdbx_seq_one_letter_code
_entity_poly.pdbx_strand_id
1 'polypeptide(L)'
;MRNKIVAHTILCLLSILLLTGCDFKLKPFDEVVGDTLEVKIQRYDRMESLYLTTGDFSALQQMSTDYPNETRTLIETILGLGSVDDPEINSKLLRFYQDSTLQTIISDAELQYANMDDLNKLLTESFHKLKVWIPDIKIPLVYAQICALDQSIIVGNESVGICLDKYLGKDYPLYKKYYDEEQRKSMQRENIVPDFLSFYLLSIYQLPNFREARQEELDLHVAKIQWVVNRVLGNKVFHSTFLNIIDQYMAKNPGVTIEELLTDNDCSRFKK
;
A
#
# COMPACT_ATOMS: atom_id res chain seq x y z
N MET A 1 -44.97 61.84 -32.61
CA MET A 1 -43.92 62.03 -31.61
C MET A 1 -44.00 61.03 -30.48
N ARG A 2 -45.17 60.74 -29.94
CA ARG A 2 -45.35 59.84 -28.75
C ARG A 2 -44.83 58.40 -28.95
N ASN A 3 -44.97 57.82 -30.16
CA ASN A 3 -44.51 56.46 -30.45
C ASN A 3 -42.97 56.30 -30.57
N LYS A 4 -42.26 57.37 -30.93
CA LYS A 4 -40.79 57.33 -30.97
C LYS A 4 -40.16 57.41 -29.60
N ILE A 5 -40.78 58.10 -28.65
CA ILE A 5 -40.31 58.23 -27.27
C ILE A 5 -40.49 56.91 -26.55
N VAL A 6 -41.64 56.23 -26.75
CA VAL A 6 -41.91 54.89 -26.14
C VAL A 6 -40.92 53.82 -26.69
N ALA A 7 -40.59 53.89 -28.00
CA ALA A 7 -39.66 52.95 -28.56
C ALA A 7 -38.21 53.15 -28.04
N HIS A 8 -37.78 54.41 -27.79
CA HIS A 8 -36.46 54.71 -27.22
C HIS A 8 -36.39 54.35 -25.75
N THR A 9 -37.45 54.53 -24.96
CA THR A 9 -37.49 54.11 -23.56
C THR A 9 -37.48 52.57 -23.40
N ILE A 10 -38.16 51.86 -24.27
CA ILE A 10 -38.13 50.37 -24.30
C ILE A 10 -36.73 49.87 -24.71
N LEU A 11 -36.08 50.52 -25.70
CA LEU A 11 -34.73 50.13 -26.12
C LEU A 11 -33.68 50.42 -25.05
N CYS A 12 -33.81 51.54 -24.29
CA CYS A 12 -32.93 51.84 -23.17
C CYS A 12 -33.16 50.90 -21.97
N LEU A 13 -34.39 50.49 -21.69
CA LEU A 13 -34.69 49.49 -20.65
C LEU A 13 -34.17 48.10 -21.02
N LEU A 14 -34.19 47.73 -22.32
CA LEU A 14 -33.64 46.43 -22.76
C LEU A 14 -32.10 46.41 -22.72
N SER A 15 -31.45 47.59 -22.94
CA SER A 15 -29.98 47.67 -22.83
C SER A 15 -29.47 47.64 -21.39
N ILE A 16 -30.27 48.09 -20.41
CA ILE A 16 -29.91 48.00 -19.00
C ILE A 16 -30.03 46.56 -18.45
N LEU A 17 -30.94 45.77 -18.99
CA LEU A 17 -31.09 44.34 -18.64
C LEU A 17 -29.95 43.43 -19.12
N LEU A 18 -29.16 43.91 -20.10
CA LEU A 18 -28.00 43.17 -20.62
C LEU A 18 -26.68 43.48 -19.85
N LEU A 19 -26.71 44.39 -18.88
CA LEU A 19 -25.53 44.77 -18.08
C LEU A 19 -25.50 44.16 -16.69
N THR A 20 -26.51 43.38 -16.29
CA THR A 20 -26.40 42.50 -15.11
C THR A 20 -25.79 41.18 -15.53
N GLY A 21 -24.57 41.24 -16.08
CA GLY A 21 -23.70 40.10 -16.14
C GLY A 21 -23.42 39.66 -14.70
N CYS A 22 -24.03 38.58 -14.24
CA CYS A 22 -23.51 37.85 -13.12
C CYS A 22 -22.03 37.61 -13.37
N ASP A 23 -21.16 38.20 -12.58
CA ASP A 23 -19.78 37.75 -12.43
C ASP A 23 -19.81 36.30 -11.95
N PHE A 24 -20.09 35.41 -12.87
CA PHE A 24 -19.82 33.99 -12.70
C PHE A 24 -18.29 33.86 -12.84
N LYS A 25 -17.58 34.18 -11.74
CA LYS A 25 -16.19 33.79 -11.59
C LYS A 25 -16.19 32.27 -11.60
N LEU A 26 -16.00 31.71 -12.78
CA LEU A 26 -15.47 30.36 -12.93
C LEU A 26 -14.15 30.37 -12.17
N LYS A 27 -14.13 29.80 -10.98
CA LYS A 27 -12.86 29.47 -10.33
C LYS A 27 -12.06 28.67 -11.36
N PRO A 28 -10.79 29.03 -11.62
CA PRO A 28 -9.97 28.20 -12.46
C PRO A 28 -10.03 26.77 -11.91
N PHE A 29 -10.18 25.79 -12.78
CA PHE A 29 -10.24 24.36 -12.44
C PHE A 29 -8.99 23.91 -11.67
N ASP A 30 -7.92 24.69 -11.73
CA ASP A 30 -6.63 24.45 -11.07
C ASP A 30 -6.58 24.79 -9.57
N GLU A 31 -7.62 25.42 -8.98
CA GLU A 31 -7.63 25.76 -7.53
C GLU A 31 -8.42 24.81 -6.64
N VAL A 32 -8.93 23.68 -7.14
CA VAL A 32 -9.72 22.70 -6.36
C VAL A 32 -9.12 21.30 -6.40
N VAL A 33 -7.89 21.15 -6.86
CA VAL A 33 -7.10 19.96 -6.56
C VAL A 33 -6.13 20.33 -5.45
N GLY A 34 -6.64 20.54 -4.26
CA GLY A 34 -5.86 20.19 -3.08
C GLY A 34 -5.55 18.72 -3.23
N ASP A 35 -4.27 18.42 -3.41
CA ASP A 35 -3.72 17.07 -3.54
C ASP A 35 -4.06 16.31 -2.25
N THR A 36 -5.30 15.79 -2.17
CA THR A 36 -5.73 14.95 -1.06
C THR A 36 -5.08 13.61 -1.30
N LEU A 37 -3.86 13.49 -0.75
CA LEU A 37 -3.14 12.24 -0.73
C LEU A 37 -4.08 11.16 -0.21
N GLU A 38 -4.52 10.25 -1.07
CA GLU A 38 -5.33 9.10 -0.76
C GLU A 38 -4.61 7.85 -1.23
N VAL A 39 -4.38 6.90 -0.32
CA VAL A 39 -3.83 5.59 -0.64
C VAL A 39 -4.95 4.58 -0.67
N LYS A 40 -5.16 3.97 -1.83
CA LYS A 40 -6.20 2.96 -2.02
C LYS A 40 -5.57 1.64 -2.48
N ILE A 41 -5.89 0.57 -1.78
CA ILE A 41 -5.47 -0.79 -2.13
C ILE A 41 -6.25 -1.24 -3.37
N GLN A 42 -5.53 -1.50 -4.46
CA GLN A 42 -6.08 -2.06 -5.69
C GLN A 42 -6.49 -3.51 -5.45
N ARG A 43 -7.66 -3.90 -5.93
CA ARG A 43 -8.28 -5.20 -5.65
C ARG A 43 -7.92 -6.25 -6.72
N TYR A 44 -6.59 -6.47 -6.93
CA TYR A 44 -6.11 -7.53 -7.80
C TYR A 44 -6.58 -8.91 -7.31
N ASP A 45 -6.64 -9.10 -5.97
CA ASP A 45 -7.19 -10.30 -5.33
C ASP A 45 -8.59 -10.72 -5.81
N ARG A 46 -9.43 -9.77 -6.24
CA ARG A 46 -10.78 -10.07 -6.74
C ARG A 46 -10.77 -10.68 -8.14
N MET A 47 -9.93 -10.15 -9.02
CA MET A 47 -9.75 -10.71 -10.37
C MET A 47 -9.08 -12.07 -10.30
N GLU A 48 -8.06 -12.18 -9.44
CA GLU A 48 -7.37 -13.43 -9.13
C GLU A 48 -8.36 -14.48 -8.62
N SER A 49 -9.15 -14.17 -7.59
CA SER A 49 -10.18 -15.06 -7.03
C SER A 49 -11.20 -15.48 -8.10
N LEU A 50 -11.73 -14.55 -8.88
CA LEU A 50 -12.70 -14.86 -9.93
C LEU A 50 -12.13 -15.83 -10.96
N TYR A 51 -10.89 -15.58 -11.44
CA TYR A 51 -10.25 -16.50 -12.38
C TYR A 51 -9.97 -17.87 -11.76
N LEU A 52 -9.39 -17.91 -10.57
CA LEU A 52 -8.92 -19.16 -9.93
C LEU A 52 -10.06 -20.07 -9.43
N THR A 53 -11.23 -19.51 -9.17
CA THR A 53 -12.41 -20.28 -8.71
C THR A 53 -13.37 -20.65 -9.84
N THR A 54 -13.49 -19.83 -10.88
CA THR A 54 -14.46 -20.03 -11.95
C THR A 54 -13.86 -20.30 -13.32
N GLY A 55 -12.55 -20.00 -13.52
CA GLY A 55 -11.90 -20.03 -14.82
C GLY A 55 -12.32 -18.89 -15.76
N ASP A 56 -12.83 -17.77 -15.21
CA ASP A 56 -13.29 -16.63 -16.01
C ASP A 56 -12.15 -15.99 -16.81
N PHE A 57 -12.23 -16.10 -18.13
CA PHE A 57 -11.23 -15.56 -19.03
C PHE A 57 -11.15 -14.03 -19.04
N SER A 58 -12.24 -13.32 -18.73
CA SER A 58 -12.24 -11.88 -18.67
C SER A 58 -11.45 -11.38 -17.45
N ALA A 59 -11.53 -12.08 -16.32
CA ALA A 59 -10.71 -11.81 -15.15
C ALA A 59 -9.22 -12.04 -15.43
N LEU A 60 -8.87 -13.16 -16.10
CA LEU A 60 -7.50 -13.43 -16.52
C LEU A 60 -6.95 -12.35 -17.47
N GLN A 61 -7.77 -11.90 -18.41
CA GLN A 61 -7.39 -10.81 -19.32
C GLN A 61 -7.13 -9.51 -18.55
N GLN A 62 -7.97 -9.16 -17.58
CA GLN A 62 -7.77 -8.00 -16.73
C GLN A 62 -6.49 -8.13 -15.89
N MET A 63 -6.21 -9.29 -15.30
CA MET A 63 -4.95 -9.55 -14.61
C MET A 63 -3.74 -9.26 -15.50
N SER A 64 -3.81 -9.69 -16.77
CA SER A 64 -2.70 -9.54 -17.72
C SER A 64 -2.55 -8.14 -18.30
N THR A 65 -3.65 -7.38 -18.44
CA THR A 65 -3.67 -6.04 -19.07
C THR A 65 -3.53 -4.91 -18.07
N ASP A 66 -4.21 -5.01 -16.93
CA ASP A 66 -4.27 -3.94 -15.93
C ASP A 66 -3.16 -4.10 -14.87
N TYR A 67 -2.68 -5.36 -14.66
CA TYR A 67 -1.67 -5.72 -13.65
C TYR A 67 -0.59 -6.65 -14.23
N PRO A 68 0.09 -6.29 -15.33
CA PRO A 68 1.03 -7.18 -16.01
C PRO A 68 2.25 -7.54 -15.14
N ASN A 69 2.77 -6.57 -14.36
CA ASN A 69 3.93 -6.78 -13.51
C ASN A 69 3.59 -7.62 -12.28
N GLU A 70 2.43 -7.38 -11.67
CA GLU A 70 1.91 -8.09 -10.52
C GLU A 70 1.62 -9.55 -10.89
N THR A 71 0.96 -9.77 -12.03
CA THR A 71 0.68 -11.11 -12.58
C THR A 71 1.97 -11.86 -12.91
N ARG A 72 2.94 -11.20 -13.54
CA ARG A 72 4.25 -11.79 -13.81
C ARG A 72 4.97 -12.17 -12.51
N THR A 73 5.00 -11.27 -11.55
CA THR A 73 5.63 -11.50 -10.23
C THR A 73 4.99 -12.68 -9.51
N LEU A 74 3.65 -12.75 -9.50
CA LEU A 74 2.92 -13.87 -8.91
C LEU A 74 3.32 -15.19 -9.56
N ILE A 75 3.24 -15.29 -10.89
CA ILE A 75 3.45 -16.53 -11.62
C ILE A 75 4.91 -16.98 -11.60
N GLU A 76 5.84 -16.08 -11.94
CA GLU A 76 7.25 -16.43 -12.17
C GLU A 76 8.06 -16.47 -10.88
N THR A 77 7.79 -15.53 -9.94
CA THR A 77 8.62 -15.35 -8.76
C THR A 77 8.02 -16.02 -7.53
N ILE A 78 6.73 -15.78 -7.25
CA ILE A 78 6.10 -16.26 -6.02
C ILE A 78 5.73 -17.73 -6.16
N LEU A 79 5.00 -18.10 -7.19
CA LEU A 79 4.53 -19.47 -7.40
C LEU A 79 5.54 -20.36 -8.14
N GLY A 80 6.51 -19.77 -8.83
CA GLY A 80 7.54 -20.51 -9.57
C GLY A 80 6.99 -21.43 -10.67
N LEU A 81 5.86 -21.06 -11.29
CA LEU A 81 5.16 -21.90 -12.27
C LEU A 81 5.79 -21.89 -13.67
N GLY A 82 6.72 -20.98 -13.92
CA GLY A 82 7.39 -20.79 -15.21
C GLY A 82 7.17 -19.38 -15.77
N SER A 83 7.54 -19.17 -17.05
CA SER A 83 7.38 -17.86 -17.69
C SER A 83 5.91 -17.51 -17.89
N VAL A 84 5.54 -16.25 -17.67
CA VAL A 84 4.19 -15.73 -17.97
C VAL A 84 3.88 -15.82 -19.46
N ASP A 85 4.91 -15.91 -20.33
CA ASP A 85 4.77 -16.02 -21.77
C ASP A 85 4.62 -17.50 -22.25
N ASP A 86 4.65 -18.49 -21.32
CA ASP A 86 4.41 -19.90 -21.63
C ASP A 86 2.96 -20.10 -22.09
N PRO A 87 2.71 -20.69 -23.28
CA PRO A 87 1.34 -20.94 -23.78
C PRO A 87 0.45 -21.75 -22.82
N GLU A 88 1.04 -22.57 -21.95
CA GLU A 88 0.31 -23.38 -20.97
C GLU A 88 0.20 -22.73 -19.59
N ILE A 89 0.74 -21.51 -19.39
CA ILE A 89 0.87 -20.92 -18.06
C ILE A 89 -0.48 -20.74 -17.37
N ASN A 90 -1.51 -20.36 -18.11
CA ASN A 90 -2.86 -20.18 -17.58
C ASN A 90 -3.44 -21.48 -17.04
N SER A 91 -3.20 -22.58 -17.77
CA SER A 91 -3.62 -23.92 -17.33
C SER A 91 -2.82 -24.40 -16.11
N LYS A 92 -1.52 -24.06 -16.04
CA LYS A 92 -0.67 -24.39 -14.88
C LYS A 92 -1.13 -23.62 -13.65
N LEU A 93 -1.38 -22.32 -13.78
CA LEU A 93 -1.88 -21.45 -12.69
C LEU A 93 -3.22 -21.97 -12.17
N LEU A 94 -4.18 -22.22 -13.06
CA LEU A 94 -5.48 -22.75 -12.68
C LEU A 94 -5.37 -24.09 -11.97
N ARG A 95 -4.55 -25.03 -12.53
CA ARG A 95 -4.32 -26.36 -11.91
C ARG A 95 -3.67 -26.26 -10.54
N PHE A 96 -2.72 -25.34 -10.35
CA PHE A 96 -2.08 -25.12 -9.06
C PHE A 96 -3.10 -24.77 -7.97
N TYR A 97 -4.03 -23.86 -8.28
CA TYR A 97 -5.05 -23.43 -7.35
C TYR A 97 -6.29 -24.37 -7.28
N GLN A 98 -6.33 -25.48 -8.00
CA GLN A 98 -7.37 -26.51 -7.85
C GLN A 98 -7.26 -27.31 -6.54
N ASP A 99 -6.17 -27.15 -5.79
CA ASP A 99 -6.04 -27.70 -4.44
C ASP A 99 -7.14 -27.17 -3.52
N SER A 100 -7.84 -28.08 -2.83
CA SER A 100 -8.99 -27.71 -1.99
C SER A 100 -8.63 -26.78 -0.84
N THR A 101 -7.40 -26.88 -0.34
CA THR A 101 -6.89 -26.00 0.71
C THR A 101 -6.72 -24.58 0.20
N LEU A 102 -6.15 -24.43 -1.02
CA LEU A 102 -5.98 -23.13 -1.65
C LEU A 102 -7.34 -22.51 -2.02
N GLN A 103 -8.30 -23.29 -2.51
CA GLN A 103 -9.67 -22.82 -2.75
C GLN A 103 -10.35 -22.32 -1.46
N THR A 104 -10.14 -22.99 -0.34
CA THR A 104 -10.65 -22.53 0.96
C THR A 104 -9.98 -21.21 1.38
N ILE A 105 -8.67 -21.09 1.24
CA ILE A 105 -7.93 -19.85 1.53
C ILE A 105 -8.44 -18.67 0.70
N ILE A 106 -8.66 -18.86 -0.60
CA ILE A 106 -9.21 -17.83 -1.49
C ILE A 106 -10.57 -17.36 -0.96
N SER A 107 -11.47 -18.29 -0.68
CA SER A 107 -12.81 -17.99 -0.17
C SER A 107 -12.79 -17.27 1.17
N ASP A 108 -11.96 -17.72 2.10
CA ASP A 108 -11.82 -17.11 3.44
C ASP A 108 -11.22 -15.70 3.36
N ALA A 109 -10.20 -15.50 2.50
CA ALA A 109 -9.63 -14.19 2.24
C ALA A 109 -10.65 -13.24 1.59
N GLU A 110 -11.44 -13.75 0.65
CA GLU A 110 -12.48 -12.98 -0.02
C GLU A 110 -13.55 -12.48 0.97
N LEU A 111 -13.98 -13.32 1.89
CA LEU A 111 -14.96 -12.98 2.93
C LEU A 111 -14.38 -11.99 3.95
N GLN A 112 -13.18 -12.27 4.48
CA GLN A 112 -12.57 -11.45 5.52
C GLN A 112 -12.18 -10.06 5.02
N TYR A 113 -11.78 -9.95 3.77
CA TYR A 113 -11.35 -8.72 3.11
C TYR A 113 -12.38 -8.16 2.12
N ALA A 114 -13.68 -8.41 2.37
CA ALA A 114 -14.77 -7.82 1.60
C ALA A 114 -14.71 -6.29 1.62
N ASN A 115 -14.35 -5.71 2.75
CA ASN A 115 -14.09 -4.28 2.93
C ASN A 115 -12.66 -4.06 3.48
N MET A 116 -11.97 -3.05 2.95
CA MET A 116 -10.59 -2.66 3.33
C MET A 116 -10.48 -1.15 3.63
N ASP A 117 -11.58 -0.46 3.94
CA ASP A 117 -11.60 0.99 4.17
C ASP A 117 -10.75 1.39 5.37
N ASP A 118 -10.70 0.55 6.42
CA ASP A 118 -9.84 0.73 7.58
C ASP A 118 -8.35 0.70 7.21
N LEU A 119 -7.94 -0.22 6.33
CA LEU A 119 -6.56 -0.34 5.84
C LEU A 119 -6.22 0.84 4.92
N ASN A 120 -7.10 1.22 4.00
CA ASN A 120 -6.94 2.38 3.13
C ASN A 120 -6.76 3.66 3.94
N LYS A 121 -7.61 3.85 4.95
CA LYS A 121 -7.54 5.00 5.86
C LYS A 121 -6.21 5.03 6.61
N LEU A 122 -5.80 3.91 7.22
CA LEU A 122 -4.57 3.84 8.01
C LEU A 122 -3.33 4.03 7.14
N LEU A 123 -3.30 3.49 5.92
CA LEU A 123 -2.22 3.73 4.94
C LEU A 123 -2.16 5.22 4.55
N THR A 124 -3.30 5.82 4.24
CA THR A 124 -3.41 7.24 3.90
C THR A 124 -2.85 8.12 5.03
N GLU A 125 -3.31 7.92 6.26
CA GLU A 125 -2.83 8.65 7.44
C GLU A 125 -1.33 8.43 7.68
N SER A 126 -0.83 7.22 7.42
CA SER A 126 0.58 6.87 7.56
C SER A 126 1.44 7.61 6.54
N PHE A 127 1.04 7.63 5.27
CA PHE A 127 1.77 8.36 4.24
C PHE A 127 1.68 9.87 4.40
N HIS A 128 0.59 10.42 4.94
CA HIS A 128 0.55 11.83 5.33
C HIS A 128 1.65 12.16 6.34
N LYS A 129 1.81 11.36 7.40
CA LYS A 129 2.88 11.56 8.40
C LYS A 129 4.27 11.39 7.80
N LEU A 130 4.45 10.33 6.99
CA LEU A 130 5.73 10.08 6.31
C LEU A 130 6.12 11.25 5.39
N LYS A 131 5.18 11.81 4.62
CA LYS A 131 5.41 12.99 3.77
C LYS A 131 5.86 14.23 4.56
N VAL A 132 5.36 14.41 5.79
CA VAL A 132 5.82 15.51 6.67
C VAL A 132 7.28 15.31 7.11
N TRP A 133 7.68 14.06 7.37
CA TRP A 133 9.03 13.75 7.87
C TRP A 133 10.04 13.51 6.75
N ILE A 134 9.57 13.01 5.62
CA ILE A 134 10.34 12.63 4.43
C ILE A 134 9.59 13.18 3.21
N PRO A 135 9.75 14.47 2.86
CA PRO A 135 8.96 15.12 1.81
C PRO A 135 9.03 14.42 0.45
N ASP A 136 10.19 13.84 0.12
CA ASP A 136 10.45 13.19 -1.16
C ASP A 136 10.02 11.72 -1.20
N ILE A 137 9.45 11.17 -0.10
CA ILE A 137 9.00 9.78 -0.09
C ILE A 137 7.93 9.57 -1.18
N LYS A 138 8.12 8.58 -2.03
CA LYS A 138 7.13 8.20 -3.03
C LYS A 138 6.03 7.37 -2.38
N ILE A 139 4.84 7.40 -2.95
CA ILE A 139 3.75 6.50 -2.57
C ILE A 139 3.69 5.41 -3.64
N PRO A 140 3.90 4.15 -3.28
CA PRO A 140 3.83 3.06 -4.26
C PRO A 140 2.37 2.80 -4.64
N LEU A 141 2.15 2.17 -5.79
CA LEU A 141 0.89 1.51 -6.06
C LEU A 141 0.72 0.37 -5.05
N VAL A 142 -0.41 0.36 -4.34
CA VAL A 142 -0.71 -0.69 -3.34
C VAL A 142 -1.77 -1.63 -3.91
N TYR A 143 -1.52 -2.93 -3.87
CA TYR A 143 -2.48 -3.92 -4.34
C TYR A 143 -2.58 -5.11 -3.38
N ALA A 144 -3.71 -5.80 -3.41
CA ALA A 144 -3.95 -7.02 -2.65
C ALA A 144 -3.94 -8.23 -3.59
N GLN A 145 -3.41 -9.36 -3.11
CA GLN A 145 -3.36 -10.64 -3.85
C GLN A 145 -3.38 -11.85 -2.92
N ILE A 146 -3.45 -13.05 -3.49
CA ILE A 146 -3.37 -14.34 -2.81
C ILE A 146 -2.09 -15.05 -3.24
N CYS A 147 -1.19 -15.35 -2.31
CA CYS A 147 0.16 -15.86 -2.58
C CYS A 147 0.39 -17.31 -2.18
N ALA A 148 -0.66 -18.09 -1.98
CA ALA A 148 -0.58 -19.49 -1.53
C ALA A 148 0.29 -19.66 -0.25
N LEU A 149 0.23 -18.71 0.68
CA LEU A 149 0.99 -18.65 1.93
C LEU A 149 2.50 -18.50 1.77
N ASP A 150 3.01 -18.15 0.60
CA ASP A 150 4.46 -18.02 0.39
C ASP A 150 5.00 -16.71 0.99
N GLN A 151 4.46 -15.57 0.59
CA GLN A 151 4.91 -14.24 1.03
C GLN A 151 3.84 -13.50 1.83
N SER A 152 4.22 -12.51 2.63
CA SER A 152 3.30 -11.59 3.32
C SER A 152 3.18 -10.26 2.60
N ILE A 153 4.30 -9.64 2.26
CA ILE A 153 4.41 -8.39 1.52
C ILE A 153 5.40 -8.59 0.37
N ILE A 154 5.05 -8.11 -0.80
CA ILE A 154 5.88 -8.16 -2.00
C ILE A 154 6.22 -6.72 -2.40
N VAL A 155 7.50 -6.40 -2.42
CA VAL A 155 7.94 -5.07 -2.85
C VAL A 155 8.45 -5.17 -4.28
N GLY A 156 7.70 -4.55 -5.19
CA GLY A 156 8.10 -4.35 -6.60
C GLY A 156 8.85 -3.05 -6.80
N ASN A 157 9.06 -2.68 -8.07
CA ASN A 157 9.81 -1.47 -8.41
C ASN A 157 9.04 -0.18 -8.03
N GLU A 158 7.74 -0.13 -8.32
CA GLU A 158 6.86 1.03 -8.02
C GLU A 158 5.55 0.59 -7.34
N SER A 159 5.44 -0.69 -6.98
CA SER A 159 4.27 -1.26 -6.36
C SER A 159 4.61 -2.11 -5.13
N VAL A 160 3.65 -2.23 -4.21
CA VAL A 160 3.75 -3.10 -3.04
C VAL A 160 2.49 -3.94 -2.93
N GLY A 161 2.66 -5.25 -2.98
CA GLY A 161 1.58 -6.25 -2.85
C GLY A 161 1.40 -6.72 -1.43
N ILE A 162 0.15 -6.86 -1.03
CA ILE A 162 -0.28 -7.42 0.25
C ILE A 162 -0.87 -8.80 -0.01
N CYS A 163 -0.25 -9.85 0.50
CA CYS A 163 -0.74 -11.22 0.39
C CYS A 163 -1.77 -11.50 1.50
N LEU A 164 -3.05 -11.37 1.18
CA LEU A 164 -4.14 -11.41 2.17
C LEU A 164 -4.23 -12.74 2.92
N ASP A 165 -3.85 -13.82 2.26
CA ASP A 165 -3.83 -15.17 2.81
C ASP A 165 -2.81 -15.37 3.94
N LYS A 166 -1.90 -14.42 4.17
CA LYS A 166 -0.99 -14.41 5.33
C LYS A 166 -1.58 -13.72 6.57
N TYR A 167 -2.76 -13.14 6.47
CA TYR A 167 -3.36 -12.31 7.53
C TYR A 167 -4.80 -12.71 7.89
N LEU A 168 -5.11 -14.01 7.79
CA LEU A 168 -6.45 -14.54 8.11
C LEU A 168 -6.71 -14.70 9.62
N GLY A 169 -5.72 -14.36 10.46
CA GLY A 169 -5.84 -14.38 11.91
C GLY A 169 -5.00 -15.48 12.56
N LYS A 170 -4.42 -15.19 13.75
CA LYS A 170 -3.53 -16.11 14.47
C LYS A 170 -4.13 -17.49 14.76
N ASP A 171 -5.46 -17.55 14.83
CA ASP A 171 -6.20 -18.78 15.13
C ASP A 171 -6.71 -19.50 13.89
N TYR A 172 -6.38 -19.01 12.69
CA TYR A 172 -6.76 -19.65 11.44
C TYR A 172 -6.30 -21.12 11.43
N PRO A 173 -7.20 -22.09 11.13
CA PRO A 173 -6.91 -23.52 11.33
C PRO A 173 -5.66 -24.00 10.58
N LEU A 174 -5.48 -23.52 9.34
CA LEU A 174 -4.34 -23.91 8.53
C LEU A 174 -3.02 -23.38 9.10
N TYR A 175 -3.02 -22.17 9.67
CA TYR A 175 -1.83 -21.62 10.31
C TYR A 175 -1.38 -22.46 11.50
N LYS A 176 -2.32 -22.97 12.33
CA LYS A 176 -2.01 -23.86 13.45
C LYS A 176 -1.31 -25.14 13.01
N LYS A 177 -1.50 -25.56 11.76
CA LYS A 177 -0.88 -26.76 11.20
C LYS A 177 0.56 -26.53 10.75
N TYR A 178 0.90 -25.32 10.26
CA TYR A 178 2.17 -25.06 9.58
C TYR A 178 3.07 -24.03 10.28
N TYR A 179 2.54 -23.22 11.20
CA TYR A 179 3.26 -22.14 11.86
C TYR A 179 3.18 -22.32 13.39
N ASP A 180 4.28 -22.00 14.09
CA ASP A 180 4.28 -21.94 15.54
C ASP A 180 3.47 -20.75 16.08
N GLU A 181 3.28 -20.68 17.38
CA GLU A 181 2.45 -19.63 18.01
C GLU A 181 3.05 -18.23 17.81
N GLU A 182 4.38 -18.11 17.87
CA GLU A 182 5.07 -16.82 17.71
C GLU A 182 4.91 -16.26 16.29
N GLN A 183 5.12 -17.11 15.28
CA GLN A 183 4.91 -16.76 13.89
C GLN A 183 3.46 -16.31 13.63
N ARG A 184 2.48 -17.01 14.19
CA ARG A 184 1.05 -16.71 14.01
C ARG A 184 0.62 -15.36 14.60
N LYS A 185 1.35 -14.83 15.62
CA LYS A 185 1.04 -13.52 16.21
C LYS A 185 1.06 -12.38 15.20
N SER A 186 1.94 -12.43 14.20
CA SER A 186 2.01 -11.44 13.14
C SER A 186 1.00 -11.67 12.01
N MET A 187 0.39 -12.86 11.92
CA MET A 187 -0.49 -13.24 10.81
C MET A 187 -1.95 -12.79 11.02
N GLN A 188 -2.14 -11.53 11.38
CA GLN A 188 -3.43 -10.93 11.71
C GLN A 188 -3.64 -9.62 10.93
N ARG A 189 -4.90 -9.26 10.68
CA ARG A 189 -5.28 -8.06 9.91
C ARG A 189 -4.60 -6.78 10.38
N GLU A 190 -4.48 -6.59 11.68
CA GLU A 190 -3.84 -5.42 12.29
C GLU A 190 -2.34 -5.28 11.98
N ASN A 191 -1.68 -6.37 11.54
CA ASN A 191 -0.26 -6.35 11.18
C ASN A 191 -0.03 -6.00 9.71
N ILE A 192 -1.06 -5.94 8.86
CA ILE A 192 -0.92 -5.61 7.43
C ILE A 192 -0.20 -4.28 7.23
N VAL A 193 -0.70 -3.20 7.84
CA VAL A 193 -0.10 -1.87 7.64
C VAL A 193 1.27 -1.73 8.29
N PRO A 194 1.51 -2.22 9.53
CA PRO A 194 2.85 -2.30 10.10
C PRO A 194 3.86 -3.02 9.21
N ASP A 195 3.52 -4.20 8.71
CA ASP A 195 4.40 -4.98 7.84
C ASP A 195 4.61 -4.28 6.50
N PHE A 196 3.54 -3.78 5.88
CA PHE A 196 3.62 -3.01 4.65
C PHE A 196 4.61 -1.85 4.77
N LEU A 197 4.47 -1.01 5.80
CA LEU A 197 5.35 0.14 6.02
C LEU A 197 6.79 -0.29 6.29
N SER A 198 6.98 -1.38 7.05
CA SER A 198 8.30 -1.90 7.36
C SER A 198 9.03 -2.39 6.11
N PHE A 199 8.39 -3.23 5.30
CA PHE A 199 8.97 -3.75 4.07
C PHE A 199 9.21 -2.64 3.03
N TYR A 200 8.27 -1.71 2.90
CA TYR A 200 8.41 -0.57 2.02
C TYR A 200 9.61 0.32 2.42
N LEU A 201 9.71 0.71 3.69
CA LEU A 201 10.82 1.53 4.18
C LEU A 201 12.17 0.77 4.07
N LEU A 202 12.21 -0.53 4.37
CA LEU A 202 13.41 -1.35 4.16
C LEU A 202 13.86 -1.38 2.71
N SER A 203 12.92 -1.33 1.75
CA SER A 203 13.26 -1.34 0.33
C SER A 203 13.87 -0.04 -0.18
N ILE A 204 13.49 1.10 0.39
CA ILE A 204 14.00 2.43 -0.01
C ILE A 204 15.20 2.87 0.84
N TYR A 205 15.31 2.41 2.06
CA TYR A 205 16.45 2.66 2.97
C TYR A 205 17.24 1.37 3.17
N GLN A 206 17.89 0.91 2.12
CA GLN A 206 18.66 -0.33 2.16
C GLN A 206 19.96 -0.15 2.94
N LEU A 207 20.34 -1.16 3.75
CA LEU A 207 21.64 -1.17 4.39
C LEU A 207 22.73 -1.42 3.34
N PRO A 208 23.69 -0.50 3.17
CA PRO A 208 24.85 -0.74 2.31
C PRO A 208 25.59 -2.01 2.76
N ASN A 209 26.08 -2.81 1.80
CA ASN A 209 26.79 -4.05 2.07
C ASN A 209 26.00 -5.08 2.91
N PHE A 210 24.66 -5.12 2.73
CA PHE A 210 23.75 -6.02 3.44
C PHE A 210 24.28 -7.47 3.56
N ARG A 211 24.94 -7.98 2.51
CA ARG A 211 25.46 -9.36 2.49
C ARG A 211 26.66 -9.58 3.41
N GLU A 212 27.40 -8.53 3.75
CA GLU A 212 28.59 -8.54 4.58
C GLU A 212 28.33 -7.99 5.98
N ALA A 213 27.13 -7.42 6.20
CA ALA A 213 26.75 -6.82 7.46
C ALA A 213 26.65 -7.89 8.56
N ARG A 214 27.12 -7.55 9.76
CA ARG A 214 26.95 -8.39 10.94
C ARG A 214 25.48 -8.40 11.39
N GLN A 215 25.07 -9.47 12.05
CA GLN A 215 23.68 -9.63 12.51
C GLN A 215 23.21 -8.43 13.36
N GLU A 216 24.06 -7.91 14.23
CA GLU A 216 23.76 -6.73 15.05
C GLU A 216 23.49 -5.47 14.22
N GLU A 217 24.16 -5.29 13.09
CA GLU A 217 23.95 -4.17 12.17
C GLU A 217 22.63 -4.31 11.42
N LEU A 218 22.30 -5.54 11.04
CA LEU A 218 20.99 -5.86 10.44
C LEU A 218 19.87 -5.59 11.44
N ASP A 219 20.00 -6.06 12.68
CA ASP A 219 19.00 -5.88 13.73
C ASP A 219 18.79 -4.41 14.08
N LEU A 220 19.87 -3.63 14.18
CA LEU A 220 19.78 -2.18 14.38
C LEU A 220 19.13 -1.46 13.21
N HIS A 221 19.45 -1.87 11.98
CA HIS A 221 18.84 -1.29 10.79
C HIS A 221 17.32 -1.56 10.75
N VAL A 222 16.91 -2.80 10.99
CA VAL A 222 15.49 -3.16 11.12
C VAL A 222 14.82 -2.39 12.26
N ALA A 223 15.50 -2.24 13.40
CA ALA A 223 14.97 -1.51 14.54
C ALA A 223 14.74 -0.01 14.25
N LYS A 224 15.60 0.64 13.44
CA LYS A 224 15.35 2.02 12.98
C LYS A 224 14.06 2.12 12.19
N ILE A 225 13.84 1.22 11.25
CA ILE A 225 12.62 1.16 10.44
C ILE A 225 11.40 0.93 11.34
N GLN A 226 11.44 -0.08 12.21
CA GLN A 226 10.34 -0.41 13.13
C GLN A 226 10.04 0.73 14.11
N TRP A 227 11.07 1.46 14.57
CA TRP A 227 10.87 2.65 15.40
C TRP A 227 10.10 3.73 14.66
N VAL A 228 10.44 4.00 13.39
CA VAL A 228 9.71 4.96 12.54
C VAL A 228 8.28 4.48 12.32
N VAL A 229 8.05 3.21 12.02
CA VAL A 229 6.71 2.65 11.85
C VAL A 229 5.86 2.81 13.11
N ASN A 230 6.40 2.50 14.30
CA ASN A 230 5.71 2.73 15.57
C ASN A 230 5.32 4.22 15.75
N ARG A 231 6.20 5.16 15.36
CA ARG A 231 5.91 6.61 15.42
C ARG A 231 4.84 7.02 14.41
N VAL A 232 4.88 6.47 13.20
CA VAL A 232 3.86 6.70 12.16
C VAL A 232 2.49 6.26 12.66
N LEU A 233 2.40 5.05 13.19
CA LEU A 233 1.15 4.45 13.66
C LEU A 233 0.65 5.06 14.98
N GLY A 234 1.54 5.70 15.76
CA GLY A 234 1.21 6.28 17.06
C GLY A 234 1.04 5.25 18.18
N ASN A 235 1.44 4.01 17.95
CA ASN A 235 1.41 2.92 18.92
C ASN A 235 2.67 2.04 18.81
N LYS A 236 2.93 1.23 19.84
CA LYS A 236 4.09 0.34 19.88
C LYS A 236 3.68 -1.05 19.35
N VAL A 237 3.70 -1.23 18.03
CA VAL A 237 3.46 -2.53 17.38
C VAL A 237 4.68 -3.42 17.52
N PHE A 238 5.86 -2.87 17.23
CA PHE A 238 7.12 -3.58 17.31
C PHE A 238 7.82 -3.36 18.65
N HIS A 239 8.45 -4.41 19.15
CA HIS A 239 9.19 -4.42 20.41
C HIS A 239 10.47 -5.24 20.25
N SER A 240 11.60 -4.67 20.59
CA SER A 240 12.88 -5.39 20.67
C SER A 240 13.88 -4.61 21.54
N THR A 241 14.96 -5.26 21.95
CA THR A 241 16.07 -4.60 22.64
C THR A 241 16.71 -3.53 21.78
N PHE A 242 16.89 -3.80 20.47
CA PHE A 242 17.45 -2.84 19.54
C PHE A 242 16.53 -1.64 19.32
N LEU A 243 15.22 -1.85 19.31
CA LEU A 243 14.25 -0.74 19.21
C LEU A 243 14.33 0.18 20.44
N ASN A 244 14.54 -0.35 21.65
CA ASN A 244 14.76 0.44 22.84
C ASN A 244 16.06 1.27 22.75
N ILE A 245 17.11 0.75 22.10
CA ILE A 245 18.35 1.48 21.85
C ILE A 245 18.09 2.69 20.96
N ILE A 246 17.35 2.49 19.86
CA ILE A 246 16.96 3.59 18.96
C ILE A 246 16.08 4.62 19.67
N ASP A 247 15.11 4.19 20.46
CA ASP A 247 14.23 5.10 21.23
C ASP A 247 15.04 5.98 22.20
N GLN A 248 16.00 5.39 22.93
CA GLN A 248 16.89 6.13 23.82
C GLN A 248 17.82 7.09 23.08
N TYR A 249 18.35 6.67 21.93
CA TYR A 249 19.19 7.53 21.08
C TYR A 249 18.41 8.75 20.61
N MET A 250 17.21 8.57 20.07
CA MET A 250 16.36 9.67 19.59
C MET A 250 15.90 10.59 20.72
N ALA A 251 15.65 10.06 21.90
CA ALA A 251 15.32 10.86 23.09
C ALA A 251 16.48 11.76 23.54
N LYS A 252 17.73 11.29 23.42
CA LYS A 252 18.95 12.07 23.76
C LYS A 252 19.35 13.06 22.65
N ASN A 253 18.91 12.85 21.42
CA ASN A 253 19.27 13.61 20.24
C ASN A 253 18.05 14.19 19.52
N PRO A 254 17.31 15.14 20.14
CA PRO A 254 16.03 15.64 19.62
C PRO A 254 16.15 16.43 18.30
N GLY A 255 17.38 16.79 17.91
CA GLY A 255 17.66 17.47 16.64
C GLY A 255 17.83 16.52 15.44
N VAL A 256 17.92 15.21 15.68
CA VAL A 256 18.06 14.22 14.59
C VAL A 256 16.69 14.02 13.94
N THR A 257 16.62 14.20 12.62
CA THR A 257 15.42 13.99 11.84
C THR A 257 15.15 12.50 11.57
N ILE A 258 13.93 12.17 11.17
CA ILE A 258 13.58 10.79 10.77
C ILE A 258 14.40 10.35 9.56
N GLU A 259 14.61 11.23 8.60
CA GLU A 259 15.38 10.91 7.39
C GLU A 259 16.86 10.69 7.72
N GLU A 260 17.44 11.52 8.58
CA GLU A 260 18.82 11.32 9.09
C GLU A 260 18.95 9.98 9.83
N LEU A 261 17.99 9.61 10.68
CA LEU A 261 17.98 8.31 11.35
C LEU A 261 17.98 7.16 10.35
N LEU A 262 17.14 7.22 9.32
CA LEU A 262 16.98 6.14 8.33
C LEU A 262 18.18 6.01 7.40
N THR A 263 18.85 7.12 7.08
CA THR A 263 20.03 7.16 6.19
C THR A 263 21.35 6.94 6.93
N ASP A 264 21.39 7.09 8.26
CA ASP A 264 22.61 6.88 9.06
C ASP A 264 22.98 5.39 9.14
N ASN A 265 24.06 5.01 8.51
CA ASN A 265 24.57 3.63 8.50
C ASN A 265 25.70 3.39 9.52
N ASP A 266 26.04 4.40 10.35
CA ASP A 266 27.03 4.24 11.41
C ASP A 266 26.41 3.66 12.69
N CYS A 267 26.36 2.33 12.76
CA CYS A 267 25.84 1.61 13.91
C CYS A 267 26.57 1.89 15.24
N SER A 268 27.79 2.48 15.20
CA SER A 268 28.57 2.79 16.41
C SER A 268 27.90 3.88 17.25
N ARG A 269 27.12 4.76 16.62
CA ARG A 269 26.40 5.86 17.28
C ARG A 269 25.30 5.39 18.23
N PHE A 270 24.76 4.19 17.99
CA PHE A 270 23.68 3.61 18.79
C PHE A 270 24.19 2.77 19.98
N LYS A 271 25.50 2.56 20.10
CA LYS A 271 26.12 1.69 21.13
C LYS A 271 26.55 2.39 22.42
N LYS A 272 26.21 3.68 22.59
CA LYS A 272 26.64 4.49 23.74
C LYS A 272 25.54 4.74 24.75
#